data_bbede2e2f51c9d8dbce4a64c311535b0
#
_entry.id   bbede2e2f51c9d8dbce4a64c311535b0
#
_cell.length_a   1.000
_cell.length_b   1.000
_cell.length_c   1.000
_cell.angle_alpha   90.00
_cell.angle_beta   90.00
_cell.angle_gamma   90.00
#
_symmetry.space_group_name_H-M   'P 1'
#
loop_
_entity.id
_entity.type
_entity.pdbx_description
1 polymer ?
#
loop_
_entity_poly.entity_id
_entity_poly.type
_entity_poly.pdbx_seq_one_letter_code
_entity_poly.pdbx_strand_id
1 'polypeptide(L)' 'MKKIDCLGEICPVPVMKLQAVTDSIQKGEDYLLVTDHSCTISNLESFCKANKLTYELDEVMNGVWEITITASR' A
#
# COMPACT_ATOMS: atom_id res chain seq x y z
N MET A 1 1.58 4.39 13.21
CA MET A 1 1.32 4.00 11.80
C MET A 1 1.21 5.26 10.96
N LYS A 2 1.97 5.32 9.87
CA LYS A 2 1.90 6.45 8.96
C LYS A 2 0.91 6.16 7.84
N LYS A 3 0.30 7.20 7.29
CA LYS A 3 -0.74 7.06 6.28
C LYS A 3 -0.27 7.61 4.94
N ILE A 4 -0.55 6.85 3.86
CA ILE A 4 -0.33 7.30 2.49
C ILE A 4 -1.69 7.49 1.85
N ASP A 5 -2.06 8.73 1.56
CA ASP A 5 -3.34 9.03 0.94
C ASP A 5 -3.21 8.98 -0.58
N CYS A 6 -3.87 8.01 -1.19
CA CYS A 6 -3.87 7.82 -2.64
C CYS A 6 -5.28 7.93 -3.22
N LEU A 7 -6.19 8.55 -2.50
CA LEU A 7 -7.54 8.80 -3.03
C LEU A 7 -7.47 9.71 -4.24
N GLY A 8 -8.16 9.33 -5.31
CA GLY A 8 -8.15 10.08 -6.55
C GLY A 8 -6.91 9.88 -7.40
N GLU A 9 -5.94 9.09 -6.96
CA GLU A 9 -4.73 8.83 -7.74
C GLU A 9 -4.85 7.52 -8.51
N ILE A 10 -4.39 7.54 -9.75
CA ILE A 10 -4.45 6.36 -10.62
C ILE A 10 -3.13 5.62 -10.57
N CYS A 11 -3.15 4.31 -10.91
CA CYS A 11 -1.92 3.56 -10.97
C CYS A 11 -1.06 4.05 -12.14
N PRO A 12 0.29 4.07 -12.01
CA PRO A 12 1.05 3.43 -10.92
C PRO A 12 1.44 4.38 -9.77
N VAL A 13 0.78 5.53 -9.61
CA VAL A 13 1.19 6.54 -8.63
C VAL A 13 1.22 5.99 -7.20
N PRO A 14 0.21 5.22 -6.72
CA PRO A 14 0.28 4.67 -5.37
C PRO A 14 1.49 3.77 -5.16
N VAL A 15 1.86 2.95 -6.16
CA VAL A 15 3.03 2.10 -6.07
C VAL A 15 4.31 2.94 -5.97
N MET A 16 4.38 4.04 -6.71
CA MET A 16 5.52 4.94 -6.65
C MET A 16 5.66 5.57 -5.27
N LYS A 17 4.55 5.96 -4.65
CA LYS A 17 4.56 6.49 -3.28
C LYS A 17 5.02 5.43 -2.30
N LEU A 18 4.59 4.19 -2.47
CA LEU A 18 5.02 3.10 -1.61
C LEU A 18 6.51 2.82 -1.77
N GLN A 19 7.03 2.87 -3.00
CA GLN A 19 8.46 2.69 -3.25
C GLN A 19 9.29 3.71 -2.46
N ALA A 20 8.82 4.92 -2.35
CA ALA A 20 9.55 5.99 -1.67
C ALA A 20 9.71 5.72 -0.16
N VAL A 21 8.83 4.89 0.42
CA VAL A 21 8.86 4.60 1.86
C VAL A 21 9.21 3.15 2.16
N THR A 22 9.57 2.36 1.14
CA THR A 22 9.86 0.94 1.32
C THR A 22 10.99 0.71 2.33
N ASP A 23 12.04 1.52 2.28
CA ASP A 23 13.15 1.39 3.22
C ASP A 23 12.69 1.57 4.66
N SER A 24 11.82 2.55 4.91
CA SER A 24 11.26 2.78 6.24
C SER A 24 10.42 1.58 6.71
N ILE A 25 9.65 0.99 5.80
CA ILE A 25 8.86 -0.19 6.14
C ILE A 25 9.76 -1.35 6.51
N GLN A 26 10.84 -1.56 5.77
CA GLN A 26 11.78 -2.65 6.04
C GLN A 26 12.50 -2.46 7.36
N LYS A 27 12.60 -1.23 7.84
CA LYS A 27 13.20 -0.91 9.15
C LYS A 27 12.21 -1.07 10.30
N GLY A 28 10.98 -1.45 10.02
CA GLY A 28 9.99 -1.72 11.07
C GLY A 28 8.84 -0.73 11.13
N GLU A 29 8.75 0.21 10.22
CA GLU A 29 7.64 1.15 10.17
C GLU A 29 6.43 0.54 9.46
N ASP A 30 5.24 0.80 9.98
CA ASP A 30 4.00 0.35 9.37
C ASP A 30 3.36 1.52 8.64
N TYR A 31 2.80 1.23 7.47
CA TYR A 31 2.11 2.24 6.66
C TYR A 31 0.71 1.77 6.30
N LEU A 32 -0.21 2.72 6.29
CA LEU A 32 -1.58 2.50 5.83
C LEU A 32 -1.78 3.27 4.54
N LEU A 33 -2.02 2.56 3.45
CA LEU A 33 -2.26 3.18 2.14
C LEU A 33 -3.76 3.13 1.83
N VAL A 34 -4.34 4.27 1.50
CA VAL A 34 -5.76 4.39 1.17
C VAL A 34 -5.90 4.67 -0.32
N THR A 35 -6.71 3.86 -1.01
CA THR A 35 -6.94 4.04 -2.46
C THR A 35 -8.39 3.77 -2.79
N ASP A 36 -8.86 4.39 -3.88
CA ASP A 36 -10.20 4.16 -4.43
C ASP A 36 -10.16 3.53 -5.82
N HIS A 37 -9.00 3.00 -6.24
CA HIS A 37 -8.85 2.35 -7.54
C HIS A 37 -8.47 0.88 -7.37
N SER A 38 -9.29 -0.02 -7.91
CA SER A 38 -9.07 -1.46 -7.78
C SER A 38 -7.79 -1.92 -8.49
N CYS A 39 -7.42 -1.29 -9.60
CA CYS A 39 -6.19 -1.65 -10.31
C CYS A 39 -4.95 -1.41 -9.45
N THR A 40 -5.00 -0.43 -8.56
CA THR A 40 -3.92 -0.14 -7.63
C THR A 40 -3.66 -1.32 -6.70
N ILE A 41 -4.73 -2.02 -6.27
CA ILE A 41 -4.61 -3.14 -5.35
C ILE A 41 -3.75 -4.24 -5.94
N SER A 42 -4.00 -4.64 -7.19
CA SER A 42 -3.21 -5.66 -7.87
C SER A 42 -1.75 -5.26 -7.97
N ASN A 43 -1.48 -3.99 -8.30
CA ASN A 43 -0.12 -3.48 -8.41
C ASN A 43 0.58 -3.48 -7.06
N LEU A 44 -0.13 -3.10 -6.00
CA LEU A 44 0.43 -3.08 -4.66
C LEU A 44 0.74 -4.49 -4.16
N GLU A 45 -0.16 -5.45 -4.44
CA GLU A 45 0.07 -6.84 -4.08
C GLU A 45 1.33 -7.38 -4.74
N SER A 46 1.49 -7.13 -6.05
CA SER A 46 2.67 -7.57 -6.77
C SER A 46 3.94 -6.93 -6.21
N PHE A 47 3.86 -5.64 -5.91
CA PHE A 47 5.00 -4.92 -5.33
C PHE A 47 5.37 -5.48 -3.96
N CYS A 48 4.39 -5.72 -3.10
CA CYS A 48 4.64 -6.27 -1.77
C CYS A 48 5.28 -7.66 -1.84
N LYS A 49 4.78 -8.51 -2.74
CA LYS A 49 5.34 -9.84 -2.92
C LYS A 49 6.78 -9.77 -3.42
N ALA A 50 7.06 -8.89 -4.37
CA ALA A 50 8.40 -8.74 -4.93
C ALA A 50 9.40 -8.21 -3.90
N ASN A 51 8.94 -7.41 -2.94
CA ASN A 51 9.79 -6.80 -1.93
C ASN A 51 9.68 -7.47 -0.57
N LYS A 52 9.01 -8.61 -0.49
CA LYS A 52 8.84 -9.39 0.74
C LYS A 52 8.18 -8.58 1.85
N LEU A 53 7.17 -7.79 1.48
CA LEU A 53 6.37 -7.03 2.42
C LEU A 53 5.07 -7.77 2.72
N THR A 54 4.59 -7.63 3.96
CA THR A 54 3.28 -8.15 4.35
C THR A 54 2.24 -7.07 4.14
N TYR A 55 1.08 -7.44 3.62
CA TYR A 55 -0.01 -6.50 3.42
C TYR A 55 -1.33 -7.10 3.87
N GLU A 56 -2.21 -6.24 4.35
CA GLU A 56 -3.59 -6.61 4.66
C GLU A 56 -4.53 -5.64 3.96
N LEU A 57 -5.51 -6.19 3.26
CA LEU A 57 -6.48 -5.41 2.50
C LEU A 57 -7.80 -5.36 3.25
N ASP A 58 -8.36 -4.15 3.39
CA ASP A 58 -9.64 -3.94 4.03
C ASP A 58 -10.47 -2.94 3.23
N GLU A 59 -11.67 -3.32 2.84
CA GLU A 59 -12.59 -2.42 2.16
C GLU A 59 -13.40 -1.70 3.23
N VAL A 60 -13.08 -0.44 3.48
CA VAL A 60 -13.68 0.33 4.58
C VAL A 60 -14.96 1.04 4.17
N MET A 61 -15.10 1.33 2.87
CA MET A 61 -16.32 1.86 2.28
C MET A 61 -16.45 1.29 0.88
N ASN A 62 -17.64 1.36 0.32
CA ASN A 62 -17.86 0.85 -1.03
C ASN A 62 -16.92 1.59 -2.01
N GLY A 63 -15.98 0.85 -2.58
CA GLY A 63 -15.02 1.39 -3.52
C GLY A 63 -13.80 2.07 -2.90
N VAL A 64 -13.63 2.01 -1.57
CA VAL A 64 -12.47 2.56 -0.89
C VAL A 64 -11.79 1.46 -0.07
N TRP A 65 -10.50 1.28 -0.29
CA TRP A 65 -9.72 0.23 0.37
C TRP A 65 -8.57 0.82 1.18
N GLU A 66 -8.32 0.21 2.34
CA GLU A 66 -7.14 0.48 3.14
C GLU A 66 -6.23 -0.73 3.10
N ILE A 67 -4.97 -0.51 2.80
CA ILE A 67 -3.97 -1.57 2.74
C ILE A 67 -2.91 -1.28 3.79
N THR A 68 -2.83 -2.15 4.80
CA THR A 68 -1.81 -2.05 5.84
C THR A 68 -0.57 -2.78 5.34
N ILE A 69 0.56 -2.09 5.30
CA ILE A 69 1.80 -2.64 4.76
C ILE A 69 2.86 -2.63 5.84
N THR A 70 3.43 -3.79 6.09
CA THR A 70 4.46 -3.98 7.11
C THR A 70 5.61 -4.81 6.53
N ALA A 71 6.74 -4.81 7.22
CA ALA A 71 7.85 -5.66 6.83
C ALA A 71 7.47 -7.13 7.04
N SER A 72 7.90 -7.98 6.12
CA SER A 72 7.74 -9.42 6.28
C SER A 72 8.66 -9.90 7.41
N ARG A 73 8.10 -10.65 8.34
CA ARG A 73 8.83 -11.13 9.53
C ARG A 73 8.80 -12.65 9.61
#